data_5f3ed8fb0264a668ab0f3b4f5f372723
#
_entry.id   5f3ed8fb0264a668ab0f3b4f5f372723
#
_cell.length_a   1.000
_cell.length_b   1.000
_cell.length_c   1.000
_cell.angle_alpha   90.00
_cell.angle_beta   90.00
_cell.angle_gamma   90.00
#
_symmetry.space_group_name_H-M   'P 1'
#
loop_
_entity.id
_entity.type
_entity.pdbx_description
1 polymer ?
#
loop_
_entity_poly.entity_id
_entity_poly.type
_entity_poly.pdbx_seq_one_letter_code
_entity_poly.pdbx_strand_id
1 'polypeptide(L)'
;MLRQPKVAGLSAVGFAVMIVLSNLVLVPAGPPLPGADPGEAIAFFATESGIVGLTSAFVPLAWVLAAIFGAGAVAALRGDAWALAGFAGVILQNTTFTGIIATRLALTQDSSTGLWALNEALFTLNGTFLALAMTGLSLGGLHGGLIRRWHAGLGFAGAALQFTSATLAPLVIEHGGALGLIGLVGWLMWVVWLVVYGVRLASPSPSPGAGSATALA
;
A
#
# COMPACT_ATOMS: atom_id res chain seq x y z
N MET A 1 0.77 13.23 25.96
CA MET A 1 -0.07 12.77 24.84
C MET A 1 0.68 12.97 23.52
N LEU A 2 0.89 11.91 22.74
CA LEU A 2 1.44 12.03 21.38
C LEU A 2 0.45 12.83 20.52
N ARG A 3 0.92 13.85 19.78
CA ARG A 3 0.05 14.60 18.86
C ARG A 3 -0.45 13.64 17.77
N GLN A 4 -1.76 13.69 17.44
CA GLN A 4 -2.38 12.82 16.42
C GLN A 4 -1.59 12.67 15.10
N PRO A 5 -0.98 13.74 14.52
CA PRO A 5 -0.16 13.60 13.33
C PRO A 5 1.07 12.73 13.51
N LYS A 6 1.70 12.75 14.70
CA LYS A 6 2.84 11.86 15.00
C LYS A 6 2.44 10.39 14.98
N VAL A 7 1.31 10.06 15.60
CA VAL A 7 0.80 8.67 15.62
C VAL A 7 0.52 8.20 14.19
N ALA A 8 -0.16 9.01 13.39
CA ALA A 8 -0.46 8.69 12.00
C ALA A 8 0.80 8.50 11.16
N GLY A 9 1.79 9.39 11.32
CA GLY A 9 3.07 9.27 10.60
C GLY A 9 3.85 8.01 10.98
N LEU A 10 3.93 7.69 12.27
CA LEU A 10 4.55 6.45 12.74
C LEU A 10 3.80 5.21 12.27
N SER A 11 2.46 5.27 12.19
CA SER A 11 1.65 4.19 11.65
C SER A 11 1.94 3.93 10.17
N ALA A 12 2.15 4.98 9.36
CA ALA A 12 2.54 4.81 7.96
C ALA A 12 3.89 4.09 7.83
N VAL A 13 4.89 4.52 8.62
CA VAL A 13 6.22 3.89 8.62
C VAL A 13 6.14 2.46 9.14
N GLY A 14 5.40 2.22 10.22
CA GLY A 14 5.16 0.89 10.78
C GLY A 14 4.49 -0.05 9.78
N PHE A 15 3.47 0.44 9.05
CA PHE A 15 2.82 -0.30 7.99
C PHE A 15 3.80 -0.67 6.87
N ALA A 16 4.60 0.29 6.38
CA ALA A 16 5.61 0.03 5.35
C ALA A 16 6.63 -1.01 5.81
N VAL A 17 7.13 -0.90 7.05
CA VAL A 17 8.07 -1.86 7.63
C VAL A 17 7.47 -3.27 7.69
N MET A 18 6.23 -3.41 8.16
CA MET A 18 5.56 -4.71 8.23
C MET A 18 5.40 -5.35 6.84
N ILE A 19 5.00 -4.57 5.84
CA ILE A 19 4.87 -5.06 4.47
C ILE A 19 6.23 -5.51 3.91
N VAL A 20 7.28 -4.71 4.11
CA VAL A 20 8.64 -5.07 3.64
C VAL A 20 9.14 -6.33 4.36
N LEU A 21 8.98 -6.42 5.69
CA LEU A 21 9.40 -7.61 6.44
C LEU A 21 8.64 -8.86 6.01
N SER A 22 7.31 -8.77 5.79
CA SER A 22 6.52 -9.89 5.28
C SER A 22 7.03 -10.36 3.92
N ASN A 23 7.39 -9.44 3.01
CA ASN A 23 7.96 -9.79 1.72
C ASN A 23 9.38 -10.37 1.84
N LEU A 24 10.22 -9.87 2.75
CA LEU A 24 11.56 -10.43 2.99
C LEU A 24 11.51 -11.89 3.50
N VAL A 25 10.44 -12.26 4.20
CA VAL A 25 10.19 -13.64 4.63
C VAL A 25 9.60 -14.49 3.51
N LEU A 26 8.66 -13.94 2.74
CA LEU A 26 7.91 -14.69 1.73
C LEU A 26 8.69 -14.88 0.41
N VAL A 27 9.38 -13.84 -0.08
CA VAL A 27 10.05 -13.86 -1.39
C VAL A 27 11.09 -14.97 -1.54
N PRO A 28 11.93 -15.30 -0.52
CA PRO A 28 12.86 -16.41 -0.64
C PRO A 28 12.21 -17.79 -0.83
N ALA A 29 10.94 -17.95 -0.42
CA ALA A 29 10.19 -19.18 -0.64
C ALA A 29 9.66 -19.32 -2.07
N GLY A 30 9.82 -18.29 -2.93
CA GLY A 30 9.39 -18.32 -4.33
C GLY A 30 7.87 -18.27 -4.53
N PRO A 31 7.15 -17.28 -3.92
CA PRO A 31 5.71 -17.20 -4.08
C PRO A 31 5.31 -17.00 -5.54
N PRO A 32 4.23 -17.65 -6.00
CA PRO A 32 3.76 -17.51 -7.37
C PRO A 32 3.36 -16.06 -7.67
N LEU A 33 3.77 -15.59 -8.83
CA LEU A 33 3.39 -14.27 -9.36
C LEU A 33 2.12 -14.40 -10.21
N PRO A 34 1.39 -13.31 -10.46
CA PRO A 34 0.29 -13.32 -11.41
C PRO A 34 0.73 -13.86 -12.78
N GLY A 35 -0.07 -14.77 -13.36
CA GLY A 35 0.26 -15.49 -14.58
C GLY A 35 1.13 -16.74 -14.38
N ALA A 36 1.38 -17.16 -13.16
CA ALA A 36 2.03 -18.45 -12.89
C ALA A 36 1.11 -19.62 -13.25
N ASP A 37 1.71 -20.77 -13.58
CA ASP A 37 0.92 -22.00 -13.79
C ASP A 37 0.07 -22.33 -12.55
N PRO A 38 -1.23 -22.60 -12.72
CA PRO A 38 -2.13 -22.87 -11.58
C PRO A 38 -1.69 -24.05 -10.74
N GLY A 39 -1.12 -25.10 -11.36
CA GLY A 39 -0.65 -26.29 -10.64
C GLY A 39 0.57 -25.99 -9.77
N GLU A 40 1.53 -25.21 -10.30
CA GLU A 40 2.71 -24.75 -9.54
C GLU A 40 2.29 -23.85 -8.38
N ALA A 41 1.36 -22.92 -8.64
CA ALA A 41 0.87 -22.01 -7.61
C ALA A 41 0.16 -22.75 -6.47
N ILE A 42 -0.73 -23.68 -6.78
CA ILE A 42 -1.41 -24.51 -5.78
C ILE A 42 -0.40 -25.37 -4.98
N ALA A 43 0.58 -25.96 -5.66
CA ALA A 43 1.62 -26.74 -5.01
C ALA A 43 2.43 -25.89 -4.02
N PHE A 44 2.75 -24.63 -4.36
CA PHE A 44 3.40 -23.71 -3.45
C PHE A 44 2.59 -23.50 -2.16
N PHE A 45 1.30 -23.18 -2.25
CA PHE A 45 0.47 -22.93 -1.05
C PHE A 45 0.31 -24.18 -0.18
N ALA A 46 0.26 -25.37 -0.78
CA ALA A 46 0.22 -26.63 -0.05
C ALA A 46 1.53 -26.90 0.70
N THR A 47 2.68 -26.64 0.06
CA THR A 47 4.02 -26.95 0.61
C THR A 47 4.47 -25.90 1.62
N GLU A 48 4.24 -24.60 1.32
CA GLU A 48 4.74 -23.46 2.09
C GLU A 48 3.67 -22.90 3.05
N SER A 49 2.72 -23.73 3.47
CA SER A 49 1.59 -23.32 4.34
C SER A 49 2.03 -22.63 5.63
N GLY A 50 3.18 -23.06 6.22
CA GLY A 50 3.75 -22.44 7.41
C GLY A 50 4.19 -20.98 7.19
N ILE A 51 4.89 -20.71 6.08
CA ILE A 51 5.34 -19.34 5.72
C ILE A 51 4.15 -18.46 5.37
N VAL A 52 3.17 -19.00 4.62
CA VAL A 52 1.92 -18.30 4.28
C VAL A 52 1.15 -17.95 5.55
N GLY A 53 1.01 -18.88 6.49
CA GLY A 53 0.37 -18.66 7.79
C GLY A 53 1.08 -17.58 8.62
N LEU A 54 2.41 -17.68 8.74
CA LEU A 54 3.22 -16.72 9.49
C LEU A 54 3.08 -15.30 8.92
N THR A 55 3.26 -15.13 7.61
CA THR A 55 3.17 -13.81 6.97
C THR A 55 1.76 -13.24 7.04
N SER A 56 0.73 -14.09 6.97
CA SER A 56 -0.67 -13.69 7.12
C SER A 56 -1.02 -13.23 8.54
N ALA A 57 -0.35 -13.75 9.57
CA ALA A 57 -0.62 -13.40 10.97
C ALA A 57 -0.30 -11.91 11.31
N PHE A 58 0.63 -11.29 10.58
CA PHE A 58 0.99 -9.88 10.79
C PHE A 58 0.04 -8.91 10.07
N VAL A 59 -0.72 -9.38 9.10
CA VAL A 59 -1.53 -8.54 8.23
C VAL A 59 -2.62 -7.74 8.97
N PRO A 60 -3.36 -8.28 9.95
CA PRO A 60 -4.36 -7.49 10.68
C PRO A 60 -3.79 -6.23 11.34
N LEU A 61 -2.59 -6.34 11.94
CA LEU A 61 -1.92 -5.18 12.53
C LEU A 61 -1.50 -4.17 11.46
N ALA A 62 -1.00 -4.64 10.32
CA ALA A 62 -0.65 -3.78 9.20
C ALA A 62 -1.85 -2.96 8.72
N TRP A 63 -3.04 -3.54 8.62
CA TRP A 63 -4.26 -2.84 8.22
C TRP A 63 -4.73 -1.80 9.24
N VAL A 64 -4.63 -2.10 10.52
CA VAL A 64 -4.91 -1.12 11.57
C VAL A 64 -3.98 0.08 11.43
N LEU A 65 -2.69 -0.15 11.22
CA LEU A 65 -1.71 0.93 11.01
C LEU A 65 -2.03 1.75 9.75
N ALA A 66 -2.39 1.10 8.64
CA ALA A 66 -2.79 1.78 7.40
C ALA A 66 -4.05 2.64 7.60
N ALA A 67 -5.05 2.13 8.32
CA ALA A 67 -6.27 2.88 8.63
C ALA A 67 -5.98 4.09 9.53
N ILE A 68 -5.15 3.95 10.56
CA ILE A 68 -4.72 5.06 11.43
C ILE A 68 -3.95 6.11 10.63
N PHE A 69 -3.05 5.68 9.75
CA PHE A 69 -2.34 6.59 8.83
C PHE A 69 -3.31 7.39 7.98
N GLY A 70 -4.21 6.72 7.26
CA GLY A 70 -5.15 7.38 6.35
C GLY A 70 -6.09 8.35 7.07
N ALA A 71 -6.66 7.95 8.20
CA ALA A 71 -7.50 8.81 9.04
C ALA A 71 -6.74 10.03 9.56
N GLY A 72 -5.50 9.84 10.01
CA GLY A 72 -4.64 10.93 10.47
C GLY A 72 -4.20 11.86 9.36
N ALA A 73 -4.00 11.37 8.13
CA ALA A 73 -3.73 12.20 6.96
C ALA A 73 -4.94 13.09 6.63
N VAL A 74 -6.17 12.53 6.63
CA VAL A 74 -7.41 13.31 6.45
C VAL A 74 -7.54 14.40 7.52
N ALA A 75 -7.29 14.07 8.78
CA ALA A 75 -7.36 15.03 9.88
C ALA A 75 -6.31 16.15 9.73
N ALA A 76 -5.07 15.82 9.33
CA ALA A 76 -4.00 16.80 9.09
C ALA A 76 -4.32 17.73 7.90
N LEU A 77 -5.04 17.22 6.91
CA LEU A 77 -5.47 17.95 5.70
C LEU A 77 -6.87 18.58 5.85
N ARG A 78 -7.40 18.65 7.07
CA ARG A 78 -8.67 19.30 7.43
C ARG A 78 -9.89 18.78 6.64
N GLY A 79 -9.90 17.51 6.28
CA GLY A 79 -11.01 16.89 5.55
C GLY A 79 -11.08 17.29 4.07
N ASP A 80 -9.95 17.68 3.46
CA ASP A 80 -9.87 17.93 2.01
C ASP A 80 -10.48 16.75 1.22
N ALA A 81 -11.26 17.05 0.18
CA ALA A 81 -11.97 16.05 -0.59
C ALA A 81 -11.04 15.01 -1.24
N TRP A 82 -9.84 15.44 -1.69
CA TRP A 82 -8.84 14.52 -2.23
C TRP A 82 -8.24 13.64 -1.15
N ALA A 83 -8.03 14.18 0.06
CA ALA A 83 -7.57 13.38 1.20
C ALA A 83 -8.60 12.31 1.58
N LEU A 84 -9.90 12.63 1.53
CA LEU A 84 -10.98 11.67 1.74
C LEU A 84 -11.01 10.59 0.67
N ALA A 85 -10.89 10.97 -0.62
CA ALA A 85 -10.79 10.01 -1.72
C ALA A 85 -9.57 9.08 -1.55
N GLY A 86 -8.41 9.65 -1.16
CA GLY A 86 -7.22 8.87 -0.87
C GLY A 86 -7.39 7.92 0.31
N PHE A 87 -8.06 8.35 1.38
CA PHE A 87 -8.40 7.49 2.50
C PHE A 87 -9.35 6.35 2.10
N ALA A 88 -10.36 6.65 1.27
CA ALA A 88 -11.20 5.60 0.70
C ALA A 88 -10.37 4.56 -0.07
N GLY A 89 -9.37 4.99 -0.85
CA GLY A 89 -8.41 4.11 -1.50
C GLY A 89 -7.66 3.21 -0.51
N VAL A 90 -7.20 3.75 0.63
CA VAL A 90 -6.54 2.96 1.70
C VAL A 90 -7.49 1.89 2.26
N ILE A 91 -8.74 2.23 2.54
CA ILE A 91 -9.72 1.28 3.09
C ILE A 91 -10.09 0.20 2.07
N LEU A 92 -10.33 0.58 0.82
CA LEU A 92 -10.65 -0.37 -0.25
C LEU A 92 -9.48 -1.32 -0.51
N GLN A 93 -8.25 -0.82 -0.51
CA GLN A 93 -7.04 -1.64 -0.62
C GLN A 93 -6.93 -2.63 0.54
N ASN A 94 -7.13 -2.21 1.78
CA ASN A 94 -7.13 -3.11 2.93
C ASN A 94 -8.21 -4.20 2.79
N THR A 95 -9.42 -3.83 2.36
CA THR A 95 -10.53 -4.77 2.15
C THR A 95 -10.20 -5.80 1.08
N THR A 96 -9.65 -5.35 -0.06
CA THR A 96 -9.24 -6.25 -1.14
C THR A 96 -8.12 -7.18 -0.69
N PHE A 97 -7.14 -6.66 0.03
CA PHE A 97 -6.06 -7.49 0.59
C PHE A 97 -6.57 -8.50 1.64
N THR A 98 -7.64 -8.19 2.35
CA THR A 98 -8.32 -9.18 3.22
C THR A 98 -8.79 -10.37 2.39
N GLY A 99 -9.41 -10.11 1.24
CA GLY A 99 -9.81 -11.17 0.31
C GLY A 99 -8.62 -11.96 -0.22
N ILE A 100 -7.52 -11.28 -0.60
CA ILE A 100 -6.29 -11.93 -1.06
C ILE A 100 -5.70 -12.85 0.01
N ILE A 101 -5.59 -12.39 1.24
CA ILE A 101 -5.07 -13.23 2.33
C ILE A 101 -6.02 -14.38 2.67
N ALA A 102 -7.33 -14.14 2.64
CA ALA A 102 -8.32 -15.20 2.87
C ALA A 102 -8.22 -16.29 1.80
N THR A 103 -8.09 -15.94 0.52
CA THR A 103 -7.92 -16.92 -0.56
C THR A 103 -6.58 -17.65 -0.45
N ARG A 104 -5.49 -17.00 -0.05
CA ARG A 104 -4.19 -17.65 0.19
C ARG A 104 -4.25 -18.65 1.34
N LEU A 105 -4.89 -18.29 2.46
CA LEU A 105 -5.11 -19.21 3.57
C LEU A 105 -6.00 -20.37 3.17
N ALA A 106 -7.04 -20.15 2.36
CA ALA A 106 -7.87 -21.24 1.84
C ALA A 106 -7.06 -22.18 0.94
N LEU A 107 -6.18 -21.65 0.08
CA LEU A 107 -5.29 -22.44 -0.78
C LEU A 107 -4.31 -23.33 -0.01
N THR A 108 -3.99 -23.03 1.24
CA THR A 108 -3.19 -23.94 2.08
C THR A 108 -3.97 -25.18 2.52
N GLN A 109 -5.28 -25.19 2.37
CA GLN A 109 -6.18 -26.26 2.81
C GLN A 109 -6.91 -26.94 1.64
N ASP A 110 -7.09 -26.23 0.53
CA ASP A 110 -7.85 -26.71 -0.63
C ASP A 110 -7.15 -26.35 -1.93
N SER A 111 -6.87 -27.38 -2.75
CA SER A 111 -6.18 -27.27 -4.03
C SER A 111 -7.13 -26.84 -5.16
N SER A 112 -7.74 -25.65 -5.02
CA SER A 112 -8.73 -25.13 -5.96
C SER A 112 -8.11 -24.14 -6.95
N THR A 113 -8.17 -24.44 -8.26
CA THR A 113 -7.79 -23.51 -9.34
C THR A 113 -8.68 -22.26 -9.35
N GLY A 114 -9.94 -22.37 -8.94
CA GLY A 114 -10.85 -21.24 -8.81
C GLY A 114 -10.43 -20.25 -7.71
N LEU A 115 -9.92 -20.76 -6.57
CA LEU A 115 -9.36 -19.90 -5.51
C LEU A 115 -8.08 -19.19 -5.98
N TRP A 116 -7.23 -19.89 -6.74
CA TRP A 116 -6.04 -19.25 -7.32
C TRP A 116 -6.44 -18.14 -8.31
N ALA A 117 -7.34 -18.42 -9.24
CA ALA A 117 -7.81 -17.41 -10.20
C ALA A 117 -8.43 -16.19 -9.50
N LEU A 118 -9.20 -16.41 -8.42
CA LEU A 118 -9.73 -15.30 -7.61
C LEU A 118 -8.63 -14.52 -6.92
N ASN A 119 -7.59 -15.20 -6.36
CA ASN A 119 -6.45 -14.53 -5.74
C ASN A 119 -5.72 -13.63 -6.72
N GLU A 120 -5.43 -14.11 -7.93
CA GLU A 120 -4.76 -13.35 -8.99
C GLU A 120 -5.58 -12.12 -9.40
N ALA A 121 -6.88 -12.30 -9.62
CA ALA A 121 -7.78 -11.20 -9.99
C ALA A 121 -7.83 -10.12 -8.90
N LEU A 122 -8.01 -10.50 -7.64
CA LEU A 122 -8.01 -9.58 -6.51
C LEU A 122 -6.67 -8.85 -6.38
N PHE A 123 -5.56 -9.58 -6.50
CA PHE A 123 -4.21 -9.03 -6.38
C PHE A 123 -3.93 -7.99 -7.46
N THR A 124 -4.25 -8.30 -8.72
CA THR A 124 -3.98 -7.41 -9.84
C THR A 124 -4.90 -6.18 -9.80
N LEU A 125 -6.20 -6.36 -9.55
CA LEU A 125 -7.17 -5.26 -9.48
C LEU A 125 -6.96 -4.34 -8.26
N ASN A 126 -6.29 -4.81 -7.21
CA ASN A 126 -5.93 -3.99 -6.05
C ASN A 126 -5.09 -2.75 -6.41
N GLY A 127 -4.36 -2.79 -7.52
CA GLY A 127 -3.64 -1.64 -8.07
C GLY A 127 -4.53 -0.41 -8.27
N THR A 128 -5.82 -0.57 -8.57
CA THR A 128 -6.79 0.51 -8.67
C THR A 128 -6.93 1.29 -7.36
N PHE A 129 -7.01 0.58 -6.24
CA PHE A 129 -7.20 1.21 -4.93
C PHE A 129 -5.92 1.83 -4.39
N LEU A 130 -4.77 1.24 -4.69
CA LEU A 130 -3.47 1.87 -4.42
C LEU A 130 -3.31 3.15 -5.25
N ALA A 131 -3.69 3.15 -6.52
CA ALA A 131 -3.66 4.33 -7.38
C ALA A 131 -4.56 5.45 -6.82
N LEU A 132 -5.76 5.12 -6.35
CA LEU A 132 -6.68 6.06 -5.71
C LEU A 132 -6.07 6.64 -4.42
N ALA A 133 -5.49 5.78 -3.57
CA ALA A 133 -4.84 6.20 -2.33
C ALA A 133 -3.69 7.19 -2.60
N MET A 134 -2.79 6.84 -3.51
CA MET A 134 -1.63 7.66 -3.86
C MET A 134 -2.05 8.98 -4.50
N THR A 135 -2.98 8.95 -5.45
CA THR A 135 -3.45 10.16 -6.15
C THR A 135 -4.16 11.10 -5.17
N GLY A 136 -5.13 10.59 -4.42
CA GLY A 136 -5.92 11.40 -3.49
C GLY A 136 -5.06 12.03 -2.39
N LEU A 137 -4.24 11.23 -1.70
CA LEU A 137 -3.36 11.76 -0.65
C LEU A 137 -2.25 12.66 -1.20
N SER A 138 -1.80 12.45 -2.44
CA SER A 138 -0.82 13.35 -3.06
C SER A 138 -1.43 14.70 -3.43
N LEU A 139 -2.65 14.73 -4.00
CA LEU A 139 -3.36 15.97 -4.28
C LEU A 139 -3.70 16.73 -2.99
N GLY A 140 -4.32 16.07 -2.03
CA GLY A 140 -4.64 16.68 -0.74
C GLY A 140 -3.38 17.17 -0.01
N GLY A 141 -2.31 16.38 -0.03
CA GLY A 141 -1.03 16.75 0.58
C GLY A 141 -0.35 17.95 -0.09
N LEU A 142 -0.48 18.10 -1.42
CA LEU A 142 -0.02 19.29 -2.15
C LEU A 142 -0.84 20.52 -1.79
N HIS A 143 -2.17 20.41 -1.84
CA HIS A 143 -3.09 21.51 -1.52
C HIS A 143 -2.89 21.97 -0.07
N GLY A 144 -2.73 21.05 0.86
CA GLY A 144 -2.47 21.34 2.27
C GLY A 144 -1.03 21.77 2.60
N GLY A 145 -0.13 21.78 1.62
CA GLY A 145 1.29 22.13 1.85
C GLY A 145 2.07 21.11 2.69
N LEU A 146 1.51 19.90 2.90
CA LEU A 146 2.12 18.84 3.71
C LEU A 146 3.30 18.18 2.99
N ILE A 147 3.19 18.01 1.68
CA ILE A 147 4.20 17.36 0.86
C ILE A 147 4.74 18.28 -0.24
N ARG A 148 5.96 17.99 -0.70
CA ARG A 148 6.60 18.72 -1.78
C ARG A 148 6.18 18.17 -3.15
N ARG A 149 6.36 18.95 -4.22
CA ARG A 149 6.01 18.59 -5.61
C ARG A 149 6.66 17.27 -6.06
N TRP A 150 7.95 17.06 -5.73
CA TRP A 150 8.66 15.83 -6.11
C TRP A 150 8.02 14.57 -5.48
N HIS A 151 7.58 14.68 -4.21
CA HIS A 151 6.93 13.59 -3.49
C HIS A 151 5.55 13.28 -4.09
N ALA A 152 4.78 14.30 -4.42
CA ALA A 152 3.53 14.11 -5.15
C ALA A 152 3.77 13.53 -6.56
N GLY A 153 4.83 13.96 -7.26
CA GLY A 153 5.25 13.38 -8.54
C GLY A 153 5.55 11.88 -8.44
N LEU A 154 6.26 11.46 -7.37
CA LEU A 154 6.46 10.04 -7.06
C LEU A 154 5.13 9.31 -6.85
N GLY A 155 4.20 9.93 -6.09
CA GLY A 155 2.85 9.40 -5.87
C GLY A 155 2.06 9.23 -7.16
N PHE A 156 2.04 10.22 -8.04
CA PHE A 156 1.34 10.15 -9.31
C PHE A 156 1.95 9.12 -10.28
N ALA A 157 3.28 9.05 -10.35
CA ALA A 157 3.96 8.07 -11.18
C ALA A 157 3.67 6.63 -10.71
N GLY A 158 3.78 6.38 -9.39
CA GLY A 158 3.41 5.07 -8.83
C GLY A 158 1.93 4.74 -9.02
N ALA A 159 1.04 5.72 -8.85
CA ALA A 159 -0.40 5.56 -9.10
C ALA A 159 -0.68 5.21 -10.56
N ALA A 160 -0.03 5.88 -11.51
CA ALA A 160 -0.18 5.59 -12.94
C ALA A 160 0.24 4.15 -13.27
N LEU A 161 1.37 3.68 -12.73
CA LEU A 161 1.84 2.31 -12.92
C LEU A 161 0.88 1.30 -12.30
N GLN A 162 0.39 1.54 -11.09
CA GLN A 162 -0.58 0.66 -10.42
C GLN A 162 -1.90 0.59 -11.20
N PHE A 163 -2.41 1.73 -11.64
CA PHE A 163 -3.64 1.78 -12.42
C PHE A 163 -3.48 1.10 -13.79
N THR A 164 -2.33 1.30 -14.46
CA THR A 164 -2.00 0.62 -15.71
C THR A 164 -1.96 -0.90 -15.51
N SER A 165 -1.27 -1.39 -14.48
CA SER A 165 -1.22 -2.81 -14.16
C SER A 165 -2.62 -3.39 -13.91
N ALA A 166 -3.47 -2.68 -13.14
CA ALA A 166 -4.83 -3.10 -12.87
C ALA A 166 -5.72 -3.09 -14.13
N THR A 167 -5.56 -2.10 -15.01
CA THR A 167 -6.29 -2.01 -16.27
C THR A 167 -5.89 -3.14 -17.23
N LEU A 168 -4.63 -3.55 -17.20
CA LEU A 168 -4.10 -4.66 -17.98
C LEU A 168 -4.27 -6.02 -17.28
N ALA A 169 -5.07 -6.11 -16.22
CA ALA A 169 -5.24 -7.33 -15.43
C ALA A 169 -5.47 -8.60 -16.27
N PRO A 170 -6.33 -8.62 -17.28
CA PRO A 170 -6.51 -9.82 -18.11
C PRO A 170 -5.21 -10.26 -18.77
N LEU A 171 -4.43 -9.32 -19.32
CA LEU A 171 -3.16 -9.62 -19.99
C LEU A 171 -2.07 -10.02 -18.98
N VAL A 172 -2.04 -9.40 -17.80
CA VAL A 172 -1.09 -9.74 -16.72
C VAL A 172 -1.33 -11.17 -16.23
N ILE A 173 -2.60 -11.56 -16.05
CA ILE A 173 -2.99 -12.90 -15.60
C ILE A 173 -2.70 -13.94 -16.70
N GLU A 174 -2.97 -13.63 -17.97
CA GLU A 174 -2.78 -14.58 -19.07
C GLU A 174 -1.31 -14.80 -19.44
N HIS A 175 -0.48 -13.73 -19.40
CA HIS A 175 0.87 -13.77 -19.94
C HIS A 175 1.97 -13.63 -18.85
N GLY A 176 1.64 -13.06 -17.68
CA GLY A 176 2.60 -12.85 -16.59
C GLY A 176 3.84 -12.04 -17.00
N GLY A 177 4.98 -12.46 -16.51
CA GLY A 177 6.30 -11.99 -16.97
C GLY A 177 6.52 -10.48 -16.85
N ALA A 178 6.96 -9.86 -17.96
CA ALA A 178 7.32 -8.43 -17.97
C ALA A 178 6.14 -7.49 -17.68
N LEU A 179 4.89 -7.89 -17.96
CA LEU A 179 3.71 -7.09 -17.63
C LEU A 179 3.50 -6.97 -16.12
N GLY A 180 3.83 -8.02 -15.35
CA GLY A 180 3.79 -7.99 -13.89
C GLY A 180 4.77 -6.99 -13.26
N LEU A 181 5.87 -6.67 -13.95
CA LEU A 181 6.86 -5.70 -13.49
C LEU A 181 6.29 -4.27 -13.38
N ILE A 182 5.28 -3.93 -14.18
CA ILE A 182 4.60 -2.62 -14.12
C ILE A 182 4.03 -2.41 -12.73
N GLY A 183 3.27 -3.39 -12.22
CA GLY A 183 2.71 -3.35 -10.87
C GLY A 183 3.78 -3.37 -9.79
N LEU A 184 4.84 -4.19 -9.96
CA LEU A 184 5.94 -4.27 -8.99
C LEU A 184 6.67 -2.92 -8.85
N VAL A 185 7.01 -2.25 -9.95
CA VAL A 185 7.66 -0.93 -9.90
C VAL A 185 6.73 0.09 -9.23
N GLY A 186 5.44 0.12 -9.60
CA GLY A 186 4.45 0.97 -8.96
C GLY A 186 4.34 0.72 -7.45
N TRP A 187 4.42 -0.54 -7.03
CA TRP A 187 4.41 -0.92 -5.61
C TRP A 187 5.66 -0.45 -4.86
N LEU A 188 6.86 -0.60 -5.44
CA LEU A 188 8.09 -0.08 -4.84
C LEU A 188 8.03 1.44 -4.66
N MET A 189 7.53 2.16 -5.67
CA MET A 189 7.32 3.61 -5.58
C MET A 189 6.32 3.97 -4.48
N TRP A 190 5.24 3.17 -4.32
CA TRP A 190 4.29 3.34 -3.24
C TRP A 190 4.93 3.17 -1.85
N VAL A 191 5.77 2.16 -1.65
CA VAL A 191 6.47 1.95 -0.37
C VAL A 191 7.31 3.18 -0.01
N VAL A 192 8.13 3.68 -0.95
CA VAL A 192 8.95 4.87 -0.74
C VAL A 192 8.07 6.09 -0.45
N TRP A 193 7.01 6.28 -1.25
CA TRP A 193 6.05 7.36 -1.08
C TRP A 193 5.40 7.33 0.30
N LEU A 194 4.97 6.15 0.76
CA LEU A 194 4.33 5.96 2.06
C LEU A 194 5.25 6.31 3.23
N VAL A 195 6.50 5.84 3.20
CA VAL A 195 7.50 6.15 4.22
C VAL A 195 7.75 7.65 4.30
N VAL A 196 7.97 8.30 3.16
CA VAL A 196 8.21 9.75 3.12
C VAL A 196 7.00 10.52 3.61
N TYR A 197 5.79 10.10 3.23
CA TYR A 197 4.54 10.70 3.71
C TYR A 197 4.42 10.60 5.23
N GLY A 198 4.68 9.40 5.77
CA GLY A 198 4.67 9.14 7.21
C GLY A 198 5.66 10.01 7.98
N VAL A 199 6.89 10.14 7.48
CA VAL A 199 7.92 11.00 8.08
C VAL A 199 7.47 12.46 8.07
N ARG A 200 6.87 12.94 6.98
CA ARG A 200 6.35 14.32 6.90
C ARG A 200 5.21 14.56 7.89
N LEU A 201 4.30 13.63 8.01
CA LEU A 201 3.20 13.72 8.98
C LEU A 201 3.71 13.72 10.44
N ALA A 202 4.74 12.94 10.74
CA ALA A 202 5.33 12.84 12.07
C ALA A 202 6.19 14.06 12.44
N SER A 203 6.68 14.82 11.44
CA SER A 203 7.57 15.96 11.67
C SER A 203 6.80 17.12 12.31
N PRO A 204 7.40 17.83 13.30
CA PRO A 204 6.79 19.03 13.86
C PRO A 204 6.58 20.10 12.78
N SER A 205 5.37 20.71 12.74
CA SER A 205 5.18 21.93 11.95
C SER A 205 6.12 23.02 12.47
N PRO A 206 6.80 23.79 11.60
CA PRO A 206 7.57 24.96 12.03
C PRO A 206 6.67 25.87 12.87
N SER A 207 7.11 26.25 14.06
CA SER A 207 6.35 27.17 14.93
C SER A 207 6.24 28.52 14.19
N PRO A 208 5.04 29.14 14.10
CA PRO A 208 4.85 30.43 13.44
C PRO A 208 5.51 31.61 14.18
N GLY A 209 6.47 31.41 15.04
CA GLY A 209 6.98 32.43 15.95
C GLY A 209 8.49 32.71 15.93
N ALA A 210 9.29 32.00 15.13
CA ALA A 210 10.75 32.15 15.21
C ALA A 210 11.34 33.25 14.30
N GLY A 211 10.52 33.90 13.45
CA GLY A 211 10.99 34.84 12.44
C GLY A 211 10.80 36.35 12.76
N SER A 212 10.10 36.71 13.84
CA SER A 212 9.75 38.14 14.08
C SER A 212 10.51 38.81 15.22
N ALA A 213 11.47 38.13 15.86
CA ALA A 213 12.21 38.72 16.99
C ALA A 213 13.52 39.48 16.59
N THR A 214 13.91 39.48 15.31
CA THR A 214 15.21 40.06 14.88
C THR A 214 15.08 41.37 14.08
N ALA A 215 13.89 41.98 14.00
CA ALA A 215 13.69 43.20 13.21
C ALA A 215 13.48 44.48 14.03
N LEU A 216 13.75 44.45 15.34
CA LEU A 216 13.67 45.62 16.21
C LEU A 216 14.91 45.69 17.13
N ALA A 217 16.09 45.81 16.57
CA ALA A 217 17.31 46.25 17.26
C ALA A 217 18.14 47.14 16.35
#